data_6994bfafdcf9acad8a4081393356a183
#
_entry.id   6994bfafdcf9acad8a4081393356a183
#
_cell.length_a   1.000
_cell.length_b   1.000
_cell.length_c   1.000
_cell.angle_alpha   90.00
_cell.angle_beta   90.00
_cell.angle_gamma   90.00
#
_symmetry.space_group_name_H-M   'P 1'
#
loop_
_entity.id
_entity.type
_entity.pdbx_description
1 polymer ?
#
loop_
_entity_poly.entity_id
_entity_poly.type
_entity_poly.pdbx_seq_one_letter_code
_entity_poly.pdbx_strand_id
1 'polypeptide(L)'
;EVQNLKGAAPKEEQVETSIDLNISAFIPDFYIKNQEQRMELYKKIAGIHTMEEYYDMQEELEDRYGDLPKAVQLLLEVVLVKAEAHSMGITSITQKHGNILLEFRPQPNIDVGKLMQMIAAAKGRYLFTAGANPYLTIKPGRGEGDKPLQLIKNFFEALKA
;
A
#
# COMPACT_ATOMS: atom_id res chain seq x y z
N GLU A 1 -25.30 -6.29 21.79
CA GLU A 1 -25.02 -6.58 21.38
C GLU A 1 -24.37 -7.07 21.10
N VAL A 2 -24.55 -7.30 21.28
CA VAL A 2 -24.03 -7.87 20.75
C VAL A 2 -23.57 -8.13 20.16
N GLN A 3 -23.69 -8.23 20.23
CA GLN A 3 -23.46 -8.59 19.57
C GLN A 3 -22.78 -8.76 19.05
N ASN A 4 -23.05 -8.68 19.35
CA ASN A 4 -22.42 -8.90 18.80
C ASN A 4 -21.76 -9.24 18.80
N LEU A 5 -21.74 -9.45 19.18
CA LEU A 5 -21.32 -9.89 19.17
C LEU A 5 -20.83 -10.39 18.98
N LYS A 6 -20.80 -10.68 19.50
CA LYS A 6 -20.05 -11.40 19.14
C LYS A 6 -19.23 -11.27 18.18
N GLY A 7 -18.84 -11.29 18.07
CA GLY A 7 -18.02 -11.21 16.92
C GLY A 7 -16.99 -10.11 16.92
N ALA A 8 -16.38 -9.89 17.99
CA ALA A 8 -15.36 -8.88 18.13
C ALA A 8 -14.09 -9.23 17.33
N ALA A 9 -13.77 -10.52 17.25
CA ALA A 9 -12.56 -10.95 16.58
C ALA A 9 -12.45 -10.50 15.13
N PRO A 10 -13.52 -10.57 14.34
CA PRO A 10 -13.46 -10.12 12.93
C PRO A 10 -13.10 -8.66 12.76
N LYS A 11 -13.33 -7.83 13.76
CA LYS A 11 -13.04 -6.41 13.64
C LYS A 11 -11.56 -6.11 13.54
N GLU A 12 -10.73 -6.94 14.14
CA GLU A 12 -9.29 -6.74 14.05
C GLU A 12 -8.77 -6.92 12.64
N GLU A 13 -9.41 -7.81 11.90
CA GLU A 13 -9.00 -8.08 10.53
C GLU A 13 -9.36 -6.94 9.60
N GLN A 14 -10.23 -6.04 10.04
CA GLN A 14 -10.69 -4.94 9.21
C GLN A 14 -9.91 -3.66 9.44
N VAL A 15 -8.90 -3.70 10.29
CA VAL A 15 -8.04 -2.54 10.48
C VAL A 15 -7.27 -2.32 9.18
N GLU A 16 -7.46 -1.17 8.57
CA GLU A 16 -6.81 -0.86 7.32
C GLU A 16 -5.33 -0.53 7.52
N THR A 17 -4.55 -0.87 6.51
CA THR A 17 -3.14 -0.49 6.48
C THR A 17 -3.06 1.00 6.22
N SER A 18 -2.26 1.70 7.01
CA SER A 18 -2.06 3.13 6.78
C SER A 18 -0.79 3.32 5.93
N ILE A 19 -0.84 4.27 5.00
CA ILE A 19 0.27 4.56 4.11
C ILE A 19 0.59 6.05 4.19
N ASP A 20 1.84 6.37 4.50
CA ASP A 20 2.30 7.75 4.57
C ASP A 20 3.64 7.84 3.85
N LEU A 21 3.59 8.18 2.58
CA LEU A 21 4.76 8.27 1.71
C LEU A 21 4.88 9.68 1.13
N ASN A 22 6.10 10.05 0.77
CA ASN A 22 6.35 11.37 0.15
C ASN A 22 6.00 11.32 -1.33
N ILE A 23 4.71 11.25 -1.63
CA ILE A 23 4.20 11.24 -3.00
C ILE A 23 2.94 12.10 -3.05
N SER A 24 2.65 12.61 -4.23
CA SER A 24 1.44 13.40 -4.47
C SER A 24 0.40 12.54 -5.18
N ALA A 25 -0.41 11.86 -4.40
CA ALA A 25 -1.45 10.95 -4.89
C ALA A 25 -2.81 11.52 -4.53
N PHE A 26 -3.51 12.09 -5.52
CA PHE A 26 -4.79 12.74 -5.28
C PHE A 26 -5.53 12.95 -6.60
N ILE A 27 -6.78 13.35 -6.52
CA ILE A 27 -7.57 13.72 -7.70
C ILE A 27 -7.52 15.23 -7.84
N PRO A 28 -6.82 15.76 -8.85
CA PRO A 28 -6.75 17.22 -9.06
C PRO A 28 -8.11 17.79 -9.43
N ASP A 29 -8.38 19.03 -9.04
CA ASP A 29 -9.65 19.68 -9.36
C ASP A 29 -9.79 19.97 -10.85
N PHE A 30 -8.67 20.13 -11.57
CA PHE A 30 -8.75 20.32 -13.02
C PHE A 30 -9.21 19.05 -13.75
N TYR A 31 -9.00 17.89 -13.13
CA TYR A 31 -9.40 16.61 -13.73
C TYR A 31 -10.88 16.32 -13.46
N ILE A 32 -11.29 16.50 -12.21
CA ILE A 32 -12.70 16.36 -11.82
C ILE A 32 -13.06 17.58 -11.01
N LYS A 33 -13.79 18.51 -11.64
CA LYS A 33 -14.08 19.81 -11.02
C LYS A 33 -15.08 19.74 -9.89
N ASN A 34 -16.04 18.85 -9.97
CA ASN A 34 -17.11 18.77 -8.98
C ASN A 34 -16.59 18.06 -7.72
N GLN A 35 -16.67 18.77 -6.59
CA GLN A 35 -16.16 18.25 -5.32
C GLN A 35 -16.87 16.99 -4.88
N GLU A 36 -18.20 16.92 -5.07
CA GLU A 36 -18.96 15.74 -4.68
C GLU A 36 -18.57 14.53 -5.50
N GLN A 37 -18.31 14.71 -6.79
CA GLN A 37 -17.85 13.64 -7.66
C GLN A 37 -16.46 13.16 -7.24
N ARG A 38 -15.57 14.08 -6.88
CA ARG A 38 -14.24 13.69 -6.39
C ARG A 38 -14.37 12.84 -5.15
N MET A 39 -15.22 13.22 -4.21
CA MET A 39 -15.39 12.46 -2.97
C MET A 39 -15.96 11.08 -3.23
N GLU A 40 -16.93 10.97 -4.13
CA GLU A 40 -17.48 9.67 -4.51
C GLU A 40 -16.41 8.78 -5.12
N LEU A 41 -15.56 9.34 -5.97
CA LEU A 41 -14.50 8.57 -6.61
C LEU A 41 -13.42 8.16 -5.63
N TYR A 42 -13.09 9.02 -4.66
CA TYR A 42 -12.18 8.61 -3.60
C TYR A 42 -12.70 7.38 -2.86
N LYS A 43 -14.01 7.34 -2.59
CA LYS A 43 -14.61 6.20 -1.91
C LYS A 43 -14.55 4.94 -2.77
N LYS A 44 -14.85 5.07 -4.05
CA LYS A 44 -14.80 3.94 -4.97
C LYS A 44 -13.38 3.41 -5.11
N ILE A 45 -12.43 4.32 -5.25
CA ILE A 45 -11.01 3.95 -5.39
C ILE A 45 -10.52 3.26 -4.13
N ALA A 46 -10.94 3.75 -2.96
CA ALA A 46 -10.55 3.14 -1.69
C ALA A 46 -11.06 1.71 -1.55
N GLY A 47 -12.10 1.34 -2.30
CA GLY A 47 -12.65 -0.01 -2.27
C GLY A 47 -11.96 -1.00 -3.21
N ILE A 48 -10.94 -0.56 -3.94
CA ILE A 48 -10.23 -1.43 -4.87
C ILE A 48 -9.34 -2.41 -4.09
N HIS A 49 -9.48 -3.71 -4.39
CA HIS A 49 -8.71 -4.75 -3.73
C HIS A 49 -8.04 -5.70 -4.72
N THR A 50 -8.40 -5.64 -5.99
CA THR A 50 -7.88 -6.56 -7.00
C THR A 50 -7.36 -5.81 -8.22
N MET A 51 -6.50 -6.46 -8.99
CA MET A 51 -6.01 -5.89 -10.24
C MET A 51 -7.14 -5.66 -11.23
N GLU A 52 -8.15 -6.53 -11.24
CA GLU A 52 -9.28 -6.37 -12.13
C GLU A 52 -10.03 -5.09 -11.80
N GLU A 53 -10.30 -4.85 -10.51
CA GLU A 53 -10.96 -3.62 -10.07
C GLU A 53 -10.12 -2.37 -10.40
N TYR A 54 -8.82 -2.52 -10.31
CA TYR A 54 -7.90 -1.44 -10.66
C TYR A 54 -8.03 -1.05 -12.14
N TYR A 55 -7.99 -2.04 -13.01
CA TYR A 55 -8.10 -1.78 -14.45
C TYR A 55 -9.49 -1.25 -14.81
N ASP A 56 -10.54 -1.76 -14.18
CA ASP A 56 -11.90 -1.28 -14.40
C ASP A 56 -12.02 0.20 -14.02
N MET A 57 -11.44 0.58 -12.88
CA MET A 57 -11.48 1.97 -12.45
C MET A 57 -10.68 2.87 -13.37
N GLN A 58 -9.50 2.40 -13.81
CA GLN A 58 -8.68 3.15 -14.74
C GLN A 58 -9.44 3.43 -16.04
N GLU A 59 -10.10 2.40 -16.57
CA GLU A 59 -10.87 2.52 -17.79
C GLU A 59 -12.07 3.48 -17.60
N GLU A 60 -12.77 3.35 -16.49
CA GLU A 60 -13.91 4.22 -16.19
C GLU A 60 -13.48 5.68 -16.14
N LEU A 61 -12.37 5.97 -15.46
CA LEU A 61 -11.89 7.34 -15.32
C LEU A 61 -11.45 7.90 -16.67
N GLU A 62 -10.76 7.10 -17.48
CA GLU A 62 -10.33 7.54 -18.80
C GLU A 62 -11.52 7.82 -19.71
N ASP A 63 -12.54 6.97 -19.65
CA ASP A 63 -13.74 7.16 -20.46
C ASP A 63 -14.52 8.41 -20.07
N ARG A 64 -14.59 8.72 -18.79
CA ARG A 64 -15.40 9.83 -18.31
C ARG A 64 -14.65 11.15 -18.26
N TYR A 65 -13.37 11.13 -17.97
CA TYR A 65 -12.62 12.36 -17.69
C TYR A 65 -11.35 12.52 -18.53
N GLY A 66 -11.01 11.54 -19.35
CA GLY A 66 -9.82 11.60 -20.19
C GLY A 66 -8.59 11.00 -19.53
N ASP A 67 -7.44 11.21 -20.14
CA ASP A 67 -6.19 10.63 -19.68
C ASP A 67 -5.92 10.92 -18.21
N LEU A 68 -5.44 9.89 -17.49
CA LEU A 68 -5.16 10.02 -16.06
C LEU A 68 -3.94 10.89 -15.79
N PRO A 69 -4.10 11.96 -15.00
CA PRO A 69 -2.93 12.69 -14.53
C PRO A 69 -2.04 11.80 -13.65
N LYS A 70 -0.78 12.15 -13.54
CA LYS A 70 0.17 11.37 -12.74
C LYS A 70 -0.32 11.21 -11.30
N ALA A 71 -0.89 12.26 -10.71
CA ALA A 71 -1.39 12.19 -9.33
C ALA A 71 -2.49 11.14 -9.17
N VAL A 72 -3.36 10.98 -10.17
CA VAL A 72 -4.42 9.97 -10.14
C VAL A 72 -3.83 8.58 -10.34
N GLN A 73 -2.87 8.42 -11.24
CA GLN A 73 -2.18 7.15 -11.43
C GLN A 73 -1.54 6.68 -10.13
N LEU A 74 -0.88 7.60 -9.43
CA LEU A 74 -0.25 7.28 -8.14
C LEU A 74 -1.29 6.89 -7.09
N LEU A 75 -2.43 7.56 -7.10
CA LEU A 75 -3.51 7.24 -6.16
C LEU A 75 -3.98 5.80 -6.35
N LEU A 76 -4.19 5.39 -7.59
CA LEU A 76 -4.60 4.02 -7.88
C LEU A 76 -3.53 3.01 -7.46
N GLU A 77 -2.26 3.33 -7.69
CA GLU A 77 -1.18 2.45 -7.29
C GLU A 77 -1.08 2.32 -5.78
N VAL A 78 -1.26 3.42 -5.06
CA VAL A 78 -1.23 3.40 -3.59
C VAL A 78 -2.31 2.48 -3.05
N VAL A 79 -3.50 2.53 -3.61
CA VAL A 79 -4.61 1.71 -3.15
C VAL A 79 -4.32 0.22 -3.36
N LEU A 80 -3.72 -0.14 -4.50
CA LEU A 80 -3.32 -1.53 -4.73
C LEU A 80 -2.25 -1.99 -3.75
N VAL A 81 -1.24 -1.15 -3.53
CA VAL A 81 -0.19 -1.46 -2.57
C VAL A 81 -0.79 -1.65 -1.18
N LYS A 82 -1.73 -0.79 -0.82
CA LYS A 82 -2.41 -0.86 0.47
C LYS A 82 -3.16 -2.20 0.63
N ALA A 83 -3.90 -2.61 -0.40
CA ALA A 83 -4.64 -3.86 -0.35
C ALA A 83 -3.69 -5.06 -0.22
N GLU A 84 -2.61 -5.05 -0.97
CA GLU A 84 -1.64 -6.14 -0.93
C GLU A 84 -0.93 -6.19 0.42
N ALA A 85 -0.54 -5.02 0.95
CA ALA A 85 0.10 -4.92 2.25
C ALA A 85 -0.83 -5.46 3.35
N HIS A 86 -2.10 -5.09 3.28
CA HIS A 86 -3.09 -5.56 4.24
C HIS A 86 -3.18 -7.08 4.24
N SER A 87 -3.16 -7.69 3.07
CA SER A 87 -3.25 -9.15 2.95
C SER A 87 -2.04 -9.86 3.55
N MET A 88 -0.90 -9.17 3.60
CA MET A 88 0.34 -9.71 4.19
C MET A 88 0.43 -9.49 5.69
N GLY A 89 -0.47 -8.71 6.26
CA GLY A 89 -0.40 -8.38 7.66
C GLY A 89 0.46 -7.17 7.97
N ILE A 90 0.67 -6.32 6.98
CA ILE A 90 1.38 -5.05 7.17
C ILE A 90 0.38 -4.03 7.66
N THR A 91 0.65 -3.42 8.81
CA THR A 91 -0.26 -2.46 9.44
C THR A 91 0.02 -1.02 9.04
N SER A 92 1.26 -0.70 8.71
CA SER A 92 1.58 0.64 8.24
C SER A 92 2.81 0.64 7.35
N ILE A 93 2.83 1.59 6.43
CA ILE A 93 3.97 1.84 5.55
C ILE A 93 4.26 3.33 5.65
N THR A 94 5.44 3.68 6.14
CA THR A 94 5.83 5.09 6.30
C THR A 94 7.18 5.33 5.66
N GLN A 95 7.42 6.57 5.28
CA GLN A 95 8.70 6.98 4.71
C GLN A 95 9.31 8.00 5.66
N LYS A 96 10.51 7.69 6.17
CA LYS A 96 11.23 8.56 7.08
C LYS A 96 12.69 8.65 6.67
N HIS A 97 13.18 9.86 6.51
CA HIS A 97 14.59 10.10 6.17
C HIS A 97 15.01 9.29 4.94
N GLY A 98 14.11 9.15 3.97
CA GLY A 98 14.39 8.42 2.75
C GLY A 98 14.19 6.92 2.85
N ASN A 99 14.11 6.38 4.05
CA ASN A 99 13.87 4.95 4.24
C ASN A 99 12.39 4.65 4.33
N ILE A 100 12.01 3.44 3.95
CA ILE A 100 10.62 2.99 4.01
C ILE A 100 10.50 1.95 5.12
N LEU A 101 9.56 2.18 6.04
CA LEU A 101 9.30 1.27 7.14
C LEU A 101 7.98 0.55 6.92
N LEU A 102 8.03 -0.79 6.97
CA LEU A 102 6.85 -1.65 6.87
C LEU A 102 6.64 -2.30 8.23
N GLU A 103 5.58 -1.90 8.93
CA GLU A 103 5.26 -2.50 10.22
C GLU A 103 4.30 -3.66 10.04
N PHE A 104 4.57 -4.76 10.71
CA PHE A 104 3.76 -5.97 10.63
C PHE A 104 2.97 -6.20 11.91
N ARG A 105 1.81 -6.84 11.79
CA ARG A 105 1.11 -7.34 12.96
C ARG A 105 1.92 -8.52 13.53
N PRO A 106 1.64 -8.94 14.78
CA PRO A 106 2.45 -9.99 15.42
C PRO A 106 2.59 -11.30 14.66
N GLN A 107 1.58 -11.69 13.92
CA GLN A 107 1.64 -12.93 13.13
C GLN A 107 1.28 -12.60 11.69
N PRO A 108 2.23 -12.03 10.94
CA PRO A 108 1.94 -11.62 9.57
C PRO A 108 1.78 -12.81 8.64
N ASN A 109 0.99 -12.60 7.59
CA ASN A 109 0.75 -13.63 6.58
C ASN A 109 1.81 -13.57 5.49
N ILE A 110 3.03 -13.95 5.85
CA ILE A 110 4.18 -13.95 4.93
C ILE A 110 5.03 -15.17 5.18
N ASP A 111 5.81 -15.54 4.17
CA ASP A 111 6.79 -16.62 4.30
C ASP A 111 8.05 -16.06 4.95
N VAL A 112 8.21 -16.32 6.23
CA VAL A 112 9.33 -15.78 7.01
C VAL A 112 10.67 -16.30 6.49
N GLY A 113 10.72 -17.57 6.06
CA GLY A 113 11.93 -18.15 5.48
C GLY A 113 12.36 -17.39 4.22
N LYS A 114 11.40 -17.11 3.36
CA LYS A 114 11.66 -16.34 2.14
C LYS A 114 12.14 -14.93 2.49
N LEU A 115 11.51 -14.31 3.47
CA LEU A 115 11.88 -12.96 3.92
C LEU A 115 13.34 -12.96 4.40
N MET A 116 13.74 -13.94 5.20
CA MET A 116 15.10 -14.01 5.70
C MET A 116 16.10 -14.19 4.58
N GLN A 117 15.76 -14.98 3.56
CA GLN A 117 16.61 -15.15 2.38
C GLN A 117 16.78 -13.84 1.63
N MET A 118 15.69 -13.10 1.48
CA MET A 118 15.73 -11.80 0.80
C MET A 118 16.61 -10.79 1.55
N ILE A 119 16.50 -10.78 2.86
CA ILE A 119 17.30 -9.88 3.70
C ILE A 119 18.78 -10.21 3.54
N ALA A 120 19.13 -11.49 3.58
CA ALA A 120 20.53 -11.91 3.43
C ALA A 120 21.08 -11.55 2.06
N ALA A 121 20.26 -11.69 1.02
CA ALA A 121 20.69 -11.42 -0.36
C ALA A 121 20.77 -9.93 -0.66
N ALA A 122 20.07 -9.10 0.07
CA ALA A 122 19.96 -7.67 -0.22
C ALA A 122 21.14 -6.84 0.30
N LYS A 123 22.05 -7.45 1.04
CA LYS A 123 23.28 -6.79 1.51
C LYS A 123 23.04 -5.45 2.19
N GLY A 124 22.17 -5.45 3.17
CA GLY A 124 21.90 -4.26 3.98
C GLY A 124 20.80 -3.34 3.48
N ARG A 125 20.22 -3.62 2.34
CA ARG A 125 19.10 -2.81 1.84
C ARG A 125 17.81 -3.08 2.61
N TYR A 126 17.65 -4.29 3.11
CA TYR A 126 16.50 -4.67 3.92
C TYR A 126 16.98 -5.00 5.33
N LEU A 127 16.43 -4.31 6.32
CA LEU A 127 16.74 -4.55 7.73
C LEU A 127 15.48 -4.92 8.46
N PHE A 128 15.49 -6.07 9.13
CA PHE A 128 14.32 -6.52 9.88
C PHE A 128 14.57 -6.36 11.38
N THR A 129 13.61 -5.78 12.07
CA THR A 129 13.66 -5.60 13.51
C THR A 129 12.54 -6.43 14.15
N ALA A 130 12.92 -7.45 14.92
CA ALA A 130 11.97 -8.31 15.61
C ALA A 130 11.46 -7.63 16.88
N GLY A 131 10.34 -8.12 17.40
CA GLY A 131 9.78 -7.58 18.62
C GLY A 131 8.27 -7.78 18.63
N ALA A 132 7.60 -7.11 19.56
CA ALA A 132 6.15 -7.18 19.67
C ALA A 132 5.48 -6.64 18.41
N ASN A 133 6.07 -5.59 17.83
CA ASN A 133 5.59 -5.01 16.58
C ASN A 133 6.75 -5.02 15.59
N PRO A 134 6.98 -6.15 14.92
CA PRO A 134 8.12 -6.26 14.02
C PRO A 134 7.98 -5.35 12.81
N TYR A 135 9.10 -4.87 12.31
CA TYR A 135 9.07 -4.02 11.13
C TYR A 135 10.29 -4.27 10.25
N LEU A 136 10.12 -3.97 8.98
CA LEU A 136 11.17 -4.05 7.98
C LEU A 136 11.49 -2.66 7.49
N THR A 137 12.79 -2.35 7.35
CA THR A 137 13.24 -1.08 6.79
C THR A 137 13.81 -1.35 5.41
N ILE A 138 13.31 -0.62 4.41
CA ILE A 138 13.87 -0.66 3.05
C ILE A 138 14.71 0.59 2.88
N LYS A 139 15.99 0.40 2.60
CA LYS A 139 16.90 1.50 2.32
C LYS A 139 17.00 1.66 0.81
N PRO A 140 16.65 2.83 0.27
CA PRO A 140 16.75 3.03 -1.18
C PRO A 140 18.20 3.05 -1.63
N GLY A 141 18.42 2.53 -2.82
CA GLY A 141 19.72 2.64 -3.46
C GLY A 141 19.91 4.02 -4.06
N ARG A 142 21.05 4.23 -4.70
CA ARG A 142 21.35 5.49 -5.33
C ARG A 142 20.32 5.79 -6.41
N GLY A 143 19.70 6.98 -6.33
CA GLY A 143 18.72 7.41 -7.31
C GLY A 143 17.31 6.84 -7.12
N GLU A 144 17.08 6.12 -6.02
CA GLU A 144 15.78 5.48 -5.79
C GLU A 144 14.95 6.18 -4.69
N GLY A 145 15.50 7.19 -4.06
CA GLY A 145 14.85 7.79 -2.90
C GLY A 145 13.52 8.48 -3.20
N ASP A 146 13.27 8.85 -4.45
CA ASP A 146 12.04 9.52 -4.86
C ASP A 146 11.01 8.57 -5.45
N LYS A 147 11.25 7.26 -5.38
CA LYS A 147 10.36 6.26 -5.96
C LYS A 147 9.91 5.23 -4.92
N PRO A 148 9.25 5.67 -3.84
CA PRO A 148 8.90 4.74 -2.77
C PRO A 148 7.94 3.63 -3.20
N LEU A 149 6.98 3.92 -4.06
CA LEU A 149 6.05 2.89 -4.51
C LEU A 149 6.75 1.79 -5.29
N GLN A 150 7.73 2.16 -6.12
CA GLN A 150 8.46 1.17 -6.89
C GLN A 150 9.28 0.25 -5.97
N LEU A 151 9.89 0.83 -4.95
CA LEU A 151 10.66 0.05 -3.97
C LEU A 151 9.77 -0.94 -3.23
N ILE A 152 8.58 -0.51 -2.84
CA ILE A 152 7.63 -1.37 -2.13
C ILE A 152 7.13 -2.48 -3.06
N LYS A 153 6.80 -2.15 -4.29
CA LYS A 153 6.36 -3.14 -5.26
C LYS A 153 7.44 -4.18 -5.53
N ASN A 154 8.68 -3.74 -5.69
CA ASN A 154 9.80 -4.65 -5.91
C ASN A 154 9.95 -5.62 -4.73
N PHE A 155 9.81 -5.11 -3.52
CA PHE A 155 9.86 -5.94 -2.32
C PHE A 155 8.75 -6.98 -2.31
N PHE A 156 7.51 -6.56 -2.62
CA PHE A 156 6.38 -7.48 -2.66
C PHE A 156 6.56 -8.57 -3.70
N GLU A 157 7.03 -8.19 -4.89
CA GLU A 157 7.26 -9.16 -5.96
C GLU A 157 8.34 -10.17 -5.60
N ALA A 158 9.41 -9.71 -5.00
CA ALA A 158 10.48 -10.59 -4.55
C ALA A 158 9.99 -11.56 -3.49
N LEU A 159 9.13 -11.10 -2.60
CA LEU A 159 8.60 -11.94 -1.52
C LEU A 159 7.67 -13.02 -2.06
N LYS A 160 6.97 -12.74 -3.14
CA LYS A 160 6.06 -13.70 -3.76
C LYS A 160 6.76 -14.69 -4.68
N ALA A 161 7.91 -14.33 -5.20
CA ALA A 161 8.61 -15.13 -6.21
C ALA A 161 9.07 -16.51 -5.72
#